data_6474187ff450fb7cc8f3a2e779fd2684
#
_entry.id   6474187ff450fb7cc8f3a2e779fd2684
#
_cell.length_a   1.000
_cell.length_b   1.000
_cell.length_c   1.000
_cell.angle_alpha   90.00
_cell.angle_beta   90.00
_cell.angle_gamma   90.00
#
_symmetry.space_group_name_H-M   'P 1'
#
loop_
_entity.id
_entity.type
_entity.pdbx_description
1 polymer ?
#
loop_
_entity_poly.entity_id
_entity_poly.type
_entity_poly.pdbx_seq_one_letter_code
_entity_poly.pdbx_strand_id
1 'polypeptide(L)'
;MNGTVSRFPVPDVASLPDDLRERILTVQEKTEFVPNVFLALAHRPEELRAFLAFHDALMDKEGGLTQVEREMIVVATSGANGCQYCVIAHGAILRIRAKDPLVADQIAINYRKADITPRQRAMLAFALKVAQDSAAVDDEDYVALHAHG
;
A
#
# COMPACT_ATOMS: atom_id res chain seq x y z
N MET A 1 17.29 -7.11 16.31
CA MET A 1 16.28 -8.19 16.27
C MET A 1 16.51 -9.00 15.00
N ASN A 2 17.14 -10.17 15.10
CA ASN A 2 17.28 -11.10 13.97
C ASN A 2 16.00 -11.92 13.82
N GLY A 3 14.90 -11.26 13.46
CA GLY A 3 13.66 -11.95 13.15
C GLY A 3 13.72 -12.49 11.72
N THR A 4 13.32 -13.74 11.51
CA THR A 4 13.13 -14.29 10.17
C THR A 4 12.04 -13.49 9.42
N VAL A 5 12.31 -13.10 8.18
CA VAL A 5 11.37 -12.36 7.33
C VAL A 5 10.06 -13.12 7.10
N SER A 6 10.13 -14.44 7.07
CA SER A 6 8.99 -15.33 6.84
C SER A 6 9.12 -16.62 7.64
N ARG A 7 7.99 -17.28 7.94
CA ARG A 7 7.95 -18.65 8.47
C ARG A 7 8.25 -19.69 7.39
N PHE A 8 8.10 -19.32 6.11
CA PHE A 8 8.49 -20.14 4.98
C PHE A 8 9.95 -19.88 4.61
N PRO A 9 10.61 -20.82 3.92
CA PRO A 9 11.96 -20.60 3.42
C PRO A 9 12.02 -19.36 2.53
N VAL A 10 12.98 -18.48 2.77
CA VAL A 10 13.27 -17.33 1.90
C VAL A 10 14.42 -17.76 1.00
N PRO A 11 14.19 -17.87 -0.34
CA PRO A 11 15.24 -18.24 -1.26
C PRO A 11 16.28 -17.12 -1.39
N ASP A 12 17.49 -17.48 -1.78
CA ASP A 12 18.49 -16.50 -2.20
C ASP A 12 17.99 -15.80 -3.47
N VAL A 13 18.06 -14.47 -3.48
CA VAL A 13 17.67 -13.64 -4.64
C VAL A 13 18.41 -14.07 -5.91
N ALA A 14 19.68 -14.50 -5.80
CA ALA A 14 20.45 -15.00 -6.92
C ALA A 14 19.90 -16.30 -7.54
N SER A 15 19.12 -17.07 -6.80
CA SER A 15 18.50 -18.33 -7.27
C SER A 15 17.12 -18.15 -7.91
N LEU A 16 16.57 -16.94 -7.89
CA LEU A 16 15.26 -16.65 -8.47
C LEU A 16 15.32 -16.63 -10.00
N PRO A 17 14.17 -16.85 -10.69
CA PRO A 17 14.03 -16.59 -12.11
C PRO A 17 14.50 -15.18 -12.47
N ASP A 18 15.10 -15.04 -13.65
CA ASP A 18 15.81 -13.82 -14.09
C ASP A 18 14.93 -12.57 -13.97
N ASP A 19 13.69 -12.64 -14.42
CA ASP A 19 12.74 -11.53 -14.39
C ASP A 19 12.46 -11.02 -12.96
N LEU A 20 12.28 -11.92 -12.01
CA LEU A 20 12.04 -11.57 -10.61
C LEU A 20 13.32 -11.06 -9.93
N ARG A 21 14.46 -11.69 -10.23
CA ARG A 21 15.75 -11.23 -9.74
C ARG A 21 16.03 -9.80 -10.19
N GLU A 22 15.88 -9.51 -11.47
CA GLU A 22 16.09 -8.18 -12.03
C GLU A 22 15.13 -7.16 -11.40
N ARG A 23 13.86 -7.51 -11.23
CA ARG A 23 12.87 -6.64 -10.57
C ARG A 23 13.28 -6.31 -9.14
N ILE A 24 13.69 -7.30 -8.36
CA ILE A 24 14.13 -7.12 -6.96
C ILE A 24 15.38 -6.26 -6.88
N LEU A 25 16.38 -6.54 -7.72
CA LEU A 25 17.63 -5.77 -7.74
C LEU A 25 17.40 -4.31 -8.17
N THR A 26 16.50 -4.07 -9.13
CA THR A 26 16.11 -2.71 -9.54
C THR A 26 15.48 -1.93 -8.37
N VAL A 27 14.64 -2.58 -7.56
CA VAL A 27 14.06 -1.94 -6.38
C VAL A 27 15.13 -1.69 -5.33
N GLN A 28 16.00 -2.67 -5.09
CA GLN A 28 17.10 -2.52 -4.14
C GLN A 28 18.04 -1.37 -4.51
N GLU A 29 18.37 -1.20 -5.79
CA GLU A 29 19.19 -0.09 -6.28
C GLU A 29 18.55 1.27 -5.98
N LYS A 30 17.23 1.38 -6.14
CA LYS A 30 16.49 2.64 -5.94
C LYS A 30 16.23 2.98 -4.47
N THR A 31 16.08 1.97 -3.63
CA THR A 31 15.60 2.12 -2.24
C THR A 31 16.66 1.73 -1.21
N GLU A 32 17.80 1.20 -1.64
CA GLU A 32 18.90 0.68 -0.81
C GLU A 32 18.54 -0.54 0.06
N PHE A 33 17.35 -1.12 -0.16
CA PHE A 33 16.92 -2.35 0.53
C PHE A 33 15.97 -3.18 -0.33
N VAL A 34 15.82 -4.46 0.00
CA VAL A 34 14.80 -5.34 -0.59
C VAL A 34 13.57 -5.36 0.31
N PRO A 35 12.38 -4.97 -0.18
CA PRO A 35 11.16 -5.06 0.61
C PRO A 35 10.87 -6.49 1.10
N ASN A 36 10.58 -6.64 2.39
CA ASN A 36 10.33 -7.95 2.99
C ASN A 36 9.19 -8.73 2.32
N VAL A 37 8.19 -8.04 1.76
CA VAL A 37 7.09 -8.69 1.03
C VAL A 37 7.59 -9.44 -0.21
N PHE A 38 8.62 -8.92 -0.90
CA PHE A 38 9.21 -9.62 -2.05
C PHE A 38 9.92 -10.90 -1.60
N LEU A 39 10.71 -10.80 -0.54
CA LEU A 39 11.41 -11.95 0.03
C LEU A 39 10.43 -13.00 0.57
N ALA A 40 9.37 -12.56 1.24
CA ALA A 40 8.34 -13.46 1.79
C ALA A 40 7.57 -14.22 0.70
N LEU A 41 7.33 -13.61 -0.47
CA LEU A 41 6.64 -14.25 -1.60
C LEU A 41 7.59 -14.98 -2.56
N ALA A 42 8.89 -14.76 -2.45
CA ALA A 42 9.88 -15.30 -3.40
C ALA A 42 9.93 -16.84 -3.45
N HIS A 43 9.47 -17.55 -2.41
CA HIS A 43 9.38 -19.01 -2.41
C HIS A 43 8.28 -19.53 -3.38
N ARG A 44 7.44 -18.63 -3.91
CA ARG A 44 6.39 -18.91 -4.89
C ARG A 44 6.49 -17.91 -6.05
N PRO A 45 7.38 -18.15 -7.02
CA PRO A 45 7.67 -17.20 -8.09
C PRO A 45 6.44 -16.77 -8.90
N GLU A 46 5.51 -17.67 -9.19
CA GLU A 46 4.32 -17.35 -9.98
C GLU A 46 3.38 -16.42 -9.21
N GLU A 47 3.19 -16.66 -7.93
CA GLU A 47 2.37 -15.81 -7.08
C GLU A 47 3.03 -14.42 -6.88
N LEU A 48 4.36 -14.38 -6.78
CA LEU A 48 5.08 -13.11 -6.72
C LEU A 48 4.90 -12.30 -8.01
N ARG A 49 4.96 -12.94 -9.20
CA ARG A 49 4.68 -12.27 -10.48
C ARG A 49 3.28 -11.68 -10.52
N ALA A 50 2.29 -12.50 -10.17
CA ALA A 50 0.89 -12.06 -10.15
C ALA A 50 0.67 -10.90 -9.16
N PHE A 51 1.27 -10.97 -7.97
CA PHE A 51 1.23 -9.90 -6.97
C PHE A 51 1.84 -8.60 -7.51
N LEU A 52 3.03 -8.66 -8.09
CA LEU A 52 3.71 -7.48 -8.63
C LEU A 52 2.92 -6.87 -9.80
N ALA A 53 2.39 -7.68 -10.71
CA ALA A 53 1.57 -7.21 -11.82
C ALA A 53 0.28 -6.51 -11.33
N PHE A 54 -0.39 -7.08 -10.34
CA PHE A 54 -1.58 -6.50 -9.73
C PHE A 54 -1.26 -5.20 -8.97
N HIS A 55 -0.19 -5.20 -8.19
CA HIS A 55 0.30 -4.02 -7.50
C HIS A 55 0.58 -2.86 -8.46
N ASP A 56 1.36 -3.10 -9.52
CA ASP A 56 1.72 -2.09 -10.50
C ASP A 56 0.47 -1.55 -11.23
N ALA A 57 -0.45 -2.45 -11.61
CA ALA A 57 -1.71 -2.06 -12.24
C ALA A 57 -2.58 -1.16 -11.35
N LEU A 58 -2.53 -1.33 -10.03
CA LEU A 58 -3.27 -0.49 -9.09
C LEU A 58 -2.54 0.79 -8.72
N MET A 59 -1.23 0.70 -8.45
CA MET A 59 -0.48 1.82 -7.86
C MET A 59 0.08 2.79 -8.90
N ASP A 60 0.37 2.29 -10.12
CA ASP A 60 0.96 3.09 -11.20
C ASP A 60 -0.05 3.50 -12.29
N LYS A 61 -1.33 3.15 -12.12
CA LYS A 61 -2.39 3.51 -13.07
C LYS A 61 -2.51 5.03 -13.22
N GLU A 62 -2.63 5.50 -14.46
CA GLU A 62 -2.96 6.88 -14.75
C GLU A 62 -4.46 7.15 -14.58
N GLY A 63 -4.80 8.38 -14.14
CA GLY A 63 -6.18 8.86 -13.97
C GLY A 63 -6.88 8.36 -12.70
N GLY A 64 -8.07 8.89 -12.43
CA GLY A 64 -8.87 8.63 -11.25
C GLY A 64 -8.20 9.14 -9.97
N LEU A 65 -7.69 8.24 -9.15
CA LEU A 65 -6.94 8.60 -7.94
C LEU A 65 -5.49 8.97 -8.30
N THR A 66 -4.97 9.99 -7.64
CA THR A 66 -3.54 10.31 -7.68
C THR A 66 -2.71 9.25 -6.97
N GLN A 67 -1.41 9.19 -7.24
CA GLN A 67 -0.50 8.29 -6.52
C GLN A 67 -0.48 8.58 -5.01
N VAL A 68 -0.62 9.84 -4.61
CA VAL A 68 -0.75 10.24 -3.20
C VAL A 68 -2.01 9.65 -2.58
N GLU A 69 -3.15 9.76 -3.24
CA GLU A 69 -4.43 9.24 -2.76
C GLU A 69 -4.42 7.70 -2.64
N ARG A 70 -3.75 6.99 -3.55
CA ARG A 70 -3.58 5.54 -3.44
C ARG A 70 -2.76 5.15 -2.22
N GLU A 71 -1.66 5.86 -1.96
CA GLU A 71 -0.88 5.63 -0.73
C GLU A 71 -1.67 5.98 0.54
N MET A 72 -2.50 7.03 0.51
CA MET A 72 -3.40 7.35 1.63
C MET A 72 -4.35 6.19 1.94
N ILE A 73 -4.94 5.56 0.91
CA ILE A 73 -5.82 4.40 1.09
C ILE A 73 -5.04 3.24 1.71
N VAL A 74 -3.83 2.94 1.19
CA VAL A 74 -3.01 1.86 1.74
C VAL A 74 -2.65 2.12 3.21
N VAL A 75 -2.25 3.34 3.56
CA VAL A 75 -1.90 3.70 4.94
C VAL A 75 -3.12 3.60 5.86
N ALA A 76 -4.28 4.14 5.46
CA ALA A 76 -5.49 4.10 6.26
C ALA A 76 -5.97 2.68 6.53
N THR A 77 -6.08 1.86 5.48
CA THR A 77 -6.54 0.47 5.59
C THR A 77 -5.53 -0.40 6.34
N SER A 78 -4.24 -0.14 6.16
CA SER A 78 -3.18 -0.83 6.91
C SER A 78 -3.20 -0.49 8.39
N GLY A 79 -3.45 0.78 8.74
CA GLY A 79 -3.61 1.22 10.13
C GLY A 79 -4.80 0.53 10.79
N ALA A 80 -5.95 0.50 10.12
CA ALA A 80 -7.17 -0.17 10.60
C ALA A 80 -6.97 -1.68 10.80
N ASN A 81 -6.14 -2.32 9.97
CA ASN A 81 -5.79 -3.74 10.07
C ASN A 81 -4.61 -4.04 11.01
N GLY A 82 -4.02 -3.03 11.65
CA GLY A 82 -2.87 -3.19 12.52
C GLY A 82 -1.60 -3.67 11.82
N CYS A 83 -1.47 -3.46 10.49
CA CYS A 83 -0.30 -3.86 9.72
C CYS A 83 0.85 -2.85 9.91
N GLN A 84 1.67 -3.05 10.94
CA GLN A 84 2.81 -2.17 11.22
C GLN A 84 3.75 -2.02 10.03
N TYR A 85 4.11 -3.12 9.36
CA TYR A 85 5.00 -3.09 8.20
C TYR A 85 4.44 -2.19 7.09
N CYS A 86 3.16 -2.36 6.74
CA CYS A 86 2.54 -1.61 5.67
C CYS A 86 2.44 -0.12 6.00
N VAL A 87 2.07 0.23 7.24
CA VAL A 87 1.99 1.64 7.70
C VAL A 87 3.36 2.31 7.60
N ILE A 88 4.44 1.63 8.00
CA ILE A 88 5.80 2.18 7.93
C ILE A 88 6.25 2.34 6.48
N ALA A 89 6.15 1.29 5.67
CA ALA A 89 6.64 1.28 4.29
C ALA A 89 5.88 2.26 3.40
N HIS A 90 4.55 2.15 3.34
CA HIS A 90 3.71 3.04 2.54
C HIS A 90 3.60 4.45 3.13
N GLY A 91 3.70 4.57 4.46
CA GLY A 91 3.78 5.87 5.11
C GLY A 91 5.02 6.66 4.71
N ALA A 92 6.17 6.02 4.53
CA ALA A 92 7.38 6.66 4.02
C ALA A 92 7.17 7.16 2.57
N ILE A 93 6.59 6.33 1.71
CA ILE A 93 6.27 6.70 0.32
C ILE A 93 5.27 7.87 0.28
N LEU A 94 4.23 7.80 1.11
CA LEU A 94 3.20 8.84 1.20
C LEU A 94 3.80 10.20 1.60
N ARG A 95 4.66 10.24 2.63
CA ARG A 95 5.33 11.49 3.05
C ARG A 95 6.14 12.11 1.92
N ILE A 96 6.89 11.30 1.17
CA ILE A 96 7.71 11.76 0.05
C ILE A 96 6.83 12.31 -1.08
N ARG A 97 5.79 11.56 -1.49
CA ARG A 97 4.90 11.94 -2.60
C ARG A 97 4.04 13.14 -2.26
N ALA A 98 3.51 13.21 -1.06
CA ALA A 98 2.69 14.33 -0.58
C ALA A 98 3.51 15.57 -0.20
N LYS A 99 4.83 15.41 -0.01
CA LYS A 99 5.72 16.45 0.55
C LYS A 99 5.24 16.96 1.92
N ASP A 100 4.65 16.07 2.70
CA ASP A 100 4.11 16.35 4.03
C ASP A 100 4.62 15.29 5.03
N PRO A 101 5.42 15.70 6.03
CA PRO A 101 6.01 14.76 6.98
C PRO A 101 5.01 14.13 7.95
N LEU A 102 3.84 14.71 8.14
CA LEU A 102 2.86 14.30 9.15
C LEU A 102 1.66 13.53 8.60
N VAL A 103 1.37 13.67 7.31
CA VAL A 103 0.12 13.14 6.71
C VAL A 103 -0.07 11.65 6.93
N ALA A 104 0.99 10.85 6.86
CA ALA A 104 0.91 9.41 7.03
C ALA A 104 0.53 9.02 8.47
N ASP A 105 1.12 9.68 9.47
CA ASP A 105 0.83 9.44 10.89
C ASP A 105 -0.59 9.87 11.23
N GLN A 106 -1.00 11.04 10.76
CA GLN A 106 -2.36 11.55 10.95
C GLN A 106 -3.40 10.57 10.38
N ILE A 107 -3.19 10.07 9.16
CA ILE A 107 -4.11 9.13 8.50
C ILE A 107 -4.13 7.79 9.23
N ALA A 108 -2.97 7.23 9.57
CA ALA A 108 -2.89 5.93 10.24
C ALA A 108 -3.57 5.93 11.61
N ILE A 109 -3.51 7.05 12.34
CA ILE A 109 -4.10 7.17 13.68
C ILE A 109 -5.58 7.57 13.60
N ASN A 110 -5.89 8.63 12.85
CA ASN A 110 -7.26 9.14 12.73
C ASN A 110 -7.44 10.03 11.49
N TYR A 111 -7.72 9.43 10.35
CA TYR A 111 -7.93 10.16 9.10
C TYR A 111 -9.00 11.26 9.17
N ARG A 112 -10.01 11.12 10.07
CA ARG A 112 -11.09 12.11 10.23
C ARG A 112 -10.57 13.46 10.72
N LYS A 113 -9.45 13.45 11.46
CA LYS A 113 -8.79 14.65 12.01
C LYS A 113 -7.52 15.02 11.25
N ALA A 114 -7.14 14.25 10.23
CA ALA A 114 -5.97 14.55 9.40
C ALA A 114 -6.17 15.83 8.59
N ASP A 115 -5.08 16.52 8.30
CA ASP A 115 -5.06 17.72 7.43
C ASP A 115 -5.10 17.31 5.96
N ILE A 116 -6.28 16.88 5.53
CA ILE A 116 -6.58 16.39 4.19
C ILE A 116 -7.86 17.02 3.66
N THR A 117 -8.03 17.02 2.33
CA THR A 117 -9.19 17.61 1.69
C THR A 117 -10.50 16.85 2.00
N PRO A 118 -11.67 17.50 1.86
CA PRO A 118 -12.97 16.80 2.00
C PRO A 118 -13.10 15.61 1.05
N ARG A 119 -12.61 15.71 -0.20
CA ARG A 119 -12.55 14.60 -1.17
C ARG A 119 -11.74 13.42 -0.63
N GLN A 120 -10.54 13.68 -0.14
CA GLN A 120 -9.68 12.63 0.42
C GLN A 120 -10.29 11.99 1.65
N ARG A 121 -10.99 12.77 2.47
CA ARG A 121 -11.69 12.27 3.66
C ARG A 121 -12.85 11.33 3.28
N ALA A 122 -13.66 11.69 2.27
CA ALA A 122 -14.73 10.83 1.75
C ALA A 122 -14.17 9.53 1.14
N MET A 123 -13.11 9.64 0.35
CA MET A 123 -12.38 8.50 -0.23
C MET A 123 -11.89 7.53 0.86
N LEU A 124 -11.27 8.04 1.92
CA LEU A 124 -10.78 7.19 3.02
C LEU A 124 -11.91 6.59 3.86
N ALA A 125 -13.01 7.31 4.04
CA ALA A 125 -14.20 6.77 4.70
C ALA A 125 -14.75 5.55 3.95
N PHE A 126 -14.88 5.67 2.64
CA PHE A 126 -15.33 4.57 1.77
C PHE A 126 -14.34 3.40 1.78
N ALA A 127 -13.05 3.66 1.59
CA ALA A 127 -12.02 2.62 1.58
C ALA A 127 -12.00 1.82 2.89
N LEU A 128 -12.16 2.49 4.02
CA LEU A 128 -12.22 1.84 5.34
C LEU A 128 -13.52 1.04 5.53
N LYS A 129 -14.66 1.55 5.06
CA LYS A 129 -15.94 0.81 5.09
C LYS A 129 -15.81 -0.48 4.28
N VAL A 130 -15.28 -0.41 3.06
CA VAL A 130 -15.00 -1.61 2.23
C VAL A 130 -14.06 -2.59 2.92
N ALA A 131 -12.99 -2.09 3.57
CA ALA A 131 -11.98 -2.95 4.19
C ALA A 131 -12.47 -3.63 5.49
N GLN A 132 -13.37 -2.99 6.24
CA GLN A 132 -13.81 -3.44 7.56
C GLN A 132 -15.17 -4.13 7.53
N ASP A 133 -16.10 -3.66 6.68
CA ASP A 133 -17.45 -4.18 6.54
C ASP A 133 -17.98 -3.94 5.13
N SER A 134 -17.47 -4.72 4.18
CA SER A 134 -17.87 -4.59 2.77
C SER A 134 -19.37 -4.87 2.53
N ALA A 135 -20.01 -5.64 3.42
CA ALA A 135 -21.45 -5.93 3.33
C ALA A 135 -22.32 -4.72 3.69
N ALA A 136 -21.78 -3.75 4.44
CA ALA A 136 -22.47 -2.52 4.80
C ALA A 136 -22.38 -1.42 3.73
N VAL A 137 -21.68 -1.64 2.63
CA VAL A 137 -21.58 -0.66 1.52
C VAL A 137 -22.93 -0.57 0.82
N ASP A 138 -23.45 0.66 0.64
CA ASP A 138 -24.75 0.97 0.07
C ASP A 138 -24.69 2.15 -0.91
N ASP A 139 -25.84 2.51 -1.48
CA ASP A 139 -25.95 3.58 -2.47
C ASP A 139 -25.57 4.96 -1.91
N GLU A 140 -25.74 5.20 -0.61
CA GLU A 140 -25.41 6.48 0.03
C GLU A 140 -23.88 6.71 0.02
N ASP A 141 -23.08 5.63 0.12
CA ASP A 141 -21.63 5.71 0.02
C ASP A 141 -21.18 6.21 -1.35
N TYR A 142 -21.83 5.73 -2.42
CA TYR A 142 -21.54 6.19 -3.78
C TYR A 142 -21.99 7.63 -4.01
N VAL A 143 -23.14 8.03 -3.46
CA VAL A 143 -23.59 9.44 -3.49
C VAL A 143 -22.54 10.34 -2.81
N ALA A 144 -22.04 9.93 -1.66
CA ALA A 144 -21.01 10.67 -0.93
C ALA A 144 -19.69 10.79 -1.74
N LEU A 145 -19.27 9.74 -2.44
CA LEU A 145 -18.12 9.78 -3.31
C LEU A 145 -18.33 10.73 -4.51
N HIS A 146 -19.47 10.58 -5.20
CA HIS A 146 -19.80 11.42 -6.37
C HIS A 146 -19.92 12.90 -6.02
N ALA A 147 -20.33 13.26 -4.81
CA ALA A 147 -20.38 14.64 -4.36
C ALA A 147 -18.99 15.32 -4.29
N HIS A 148 -17.94 14.50 -4.30
CA HIS A 148 -16.54 14.98 -4.20
C HIS A 148 -15.69 14.70 -5.46
N GLY A 149 -16.26 14.09 -6.49
CA GLY A 149 -15.61 13.80 -7.78
C GLY A 149 -14.93 12.45 -7.86
#